data_ca0970fc090164bec41983709454c3fe
#
_entry.id   ca0970fc090164bec41983709454c3fe
#
_cell.length_a   1.000
_cell.length_b   1.000
_cell.length_c   1.000
_cell.angle_alpha   90.00
_cell.angle_beta   90.00
_cell.angle_gamma   90.00
#
_symmetry.space_group_name_H-M   'P 1'
#
loop_
_entity.id
_entity.type
_entity.pdbx_description
1 polymer ?
#
loop_
_entity_poly.entity_id
_entity_poly.type
_entity_poly.pdbx_seq_one_letter_code
_entity_poly.pdbx_strand_id
1 'polypeptide(L)'
;MAQQLRILQSLWAMERRRADEAEWPLQTQLEMIRDAGFDGAGVRFIDTGFATEVTSFLRAHGMIWQAQCYPTNLDDLKPVLDLVARLGADHVNLQPNVRPQRLEACIPLLEGWRRLADASGIAVHVETHRDRMTTDLFFTLRLLDCFSRPAADGRCFALSGRPRIRLAGG
;
A
#
# COMPACT_ATOMS: atom_id res chain seq x y z
N MET A 1 -11.30 -5.98 21.28
CA MET A 1 -10.70 -4.63 21.17
C MET A 1 -11.37 -3.93 20.00
N ALA A 2 -11.82 -2.68 20.16
CA ALA A 2 -12.38 -1.90 19.06
C ALA A 2 -11.26 -1.64 18.01
N GLN A 3 -11.59 -1.78 16.73
CA GLN A 3 -10.67 -1.49 15.65
C GLN A 3 -10.52 0.03 15.54
N GLN A 4 -9.32 0.55 15.76
CA GLN A 4 -9.04 1.97 15.61
C GLN A 4 -8.85 2.31 14.13
N LEU A 5 -9.60 3.28 13.62
CA LEU A 5 -9.40 3.84 12.29
C LEU A 5 -8.09 4.64 12.27
N ARG A 6 -7.25 4.39 11.30
CA ARG A 6 -6.03 5.17 11.02
C ARG A 6 -6.21 5.94 9.72
N ILE A 7 -5.92 7.24 9.76
CA ILE A 7 -6.08 8.14 8.61
C ILE A 7 -4.71 8.62 8.16
N LEU A 8 -4.32 8.27 6.93
CA LEU A 8 -3.04 8.67 6.36
C LEU A 8 -3.25 9.65 5.21
N GLN A 9 -2.40 10.68 5.15
CA GLN A 9 -2.35 11.60 4.02
C GLN A 9 -1.36 11.08 2.99
N SER A 10 -1.77 10.96 1.74
CA SER A 10 -0.84 10.65 0.65
C SER A 10 0.01 11.87 0.30
N LEU A 11 1.33 11.74 0.28
CA LEU A 11 2.24 12.80 -0.16
C LEU A 11 1.99 13.18 -1.63
N TRP A 12 1.65 12.20 -2.47
CA TRP A 12 1.26 12.48 -3.86
C TRP A 12 0.06 13.45 -3.95
N ALA A 13 -0.89 13.36 -3.02
CA ALA A 13 -2.06 14.25 -3.02
C ALA A 13 -1.72 15.68 -2.58
N MET A 14 -0.50 15.94 -2.10
CA MET A 14 0.02 17.27 -1.76
C MET A 14 0.71 17.96 -2.94
N GLU A 15 1.02 17.22 -4.02
CA GLU A 15 1.65 17.76 -5.23
C GLU A 15 0.70 18.71 -5.98
N ARG A 16 1.24 19.77 -6.60
CA ARG A 16 0.51 20.71 -7.46
C ARG A 16 -0.72 21.34 -6.79
N ARG A 17 -0.58 21.71 -5.53
CA ARG A 17 -1.69 22.31 -4.75
C ARG A 17 -1.57 23.82 -4.60
N ARG A 18 -0.43 24.40 -4.95
CA ARG A 18 -0.22 25.85 -4.88
C ARG A 18 -0.65 26.51 -6.17
N ALA A 19 -1.25 27.70 -6.03
CA ALA A 19 -1.68 28.51 -7.18
C ALA A 19 -0.52 29.04 -8.02
N ASP A 20 0.67 29.18 -7.43
CA ASP A 20 1.91 29.61 -8.08
C ASP A 20 2.70 28.48 -8.74
N GLU A 21 2.11 27.28 -8.83
CA GLU A 21 2.70 26.04 -9.36
C GLU A 21 4.00 25.58 -8.65
N ALA A 22 4.45 26.28 -7.62
CA ALA A 22 5.59 25.85 -6.82
C ALA A 22 5.18 24.70 -5.88
N GLU A 23 6.06 23.72 -5.71
CA GLU A 23 5.85 22.67 -4.73
C GLU A 23 6.22 23.15 -3.31
N TRP A 24 5.48 22.68 -2.31
CA TRP A 24 5.92 22.85 -0.93
C TRP A 24 7.19 22.03 -0.67
N PRO A 25 8.16 22.58 0.05
CA PRO A 25 9.27 21.76 0.54
C PRO A 25 8.75 20.54 1.30
N LEU A 26 9.42 19.41 1.20
CA LEU A 26 9.02 18.15 1.85
C LEU A 26 8.77 18.34 3.35
N GLN A 27 9.65 19.04 4.03
CA GLN A 27 9.51 19.35 5.46
C GLN A 27 8.16 20.05 5.76
N THR A 28 7.79 21.05 4.93
CA THR A 28 6.52 21.77 5.07
C THR A 28 5.32 20.85 4.84
N GLN A 29 5.39 19.96 3.84
CA GLN A 29 4.31 18.98 3.60
C GLN A 29 4.12 18.06 4.82
N LEU A 30 5.20 17.56 5.39
CA LEU A 30 5.17 16.67 6.56
C LEU A 30 4.65 17.39 7.81
N GLU A 31 5.03 18.64 8.02
CA GLU A 31 4.51 19.48 9.11
C GLU A 31 3.01 19.72 8.96
N MET A 32 2.54 20.04 7.75
CA MET A 32 1.10 20.20 7.46
C MET A 32 0.31 18.92 7.76
N ILE A 33 0.85 17.75 7.41
CA ILE A 33 0.21 16.45 7.69
C ILE A 33 0.11 16.22 9.20
N ARG A 34 1.18 16.44 9.93
CA ARG A 34 1.20 16.33 11.40
C ARG A 34 0.21 17.29 12.04
N ASP A 35 0.25 18.56 11.66
CA ASP A 35 -0.56 19.63 12.29
C ASP A 35 -2.05 19.49 11.97
N ALA A 36 -2.38 18.86 10.84
CA ALA A 36 -3.76 18.49 10.50
C ALA A 36 -4.28 17.26 11.29
N GLY A 37 -3.44 16.60 12.07
CA GLY A 37 -3.84 15.48 12.94
C GLY A 37 -3.97 14.13 12.23
N PHE A 38 -3.30 13.94 11.09
CA PHE A 38 -3.24 12.63 10.46
C PHE A 38 -2.39 11.65 11.29
N ASP A 39 -2.75 10.36 11.25
CA ASP A 39 -1.98 9.30 11.93
C ASP A 39 -0.65 9.01 11.23
N GLY A 40 -0.51 9.43 9.97
CA GLY A 40 0.69 9.15 9.19
C GLY A 40 0.61 9.60 7.73
N ALA A 41 1.53 9.09 6.92
CA ALA A 41 1.61 9.42 5.51
C ALA A 41 1.71 8.18 4.60
N GLY A 42 1.06 8.28 3.42
CA GLY A 42 1.29 7.39 2.29
C GLY A 42 2.45 7.93 1.44
N VAL A 43 3.49 7.14 1.29
CA VAL A 43 4.75 7.53 0.65
C VAL A 43 4.95 6.77 -0.64
N ARG A 44 4.97 7.47 -1.78
CA ARG A 44 5.34 6.86 -3.05
C ARG A 44 6.84 6.57 -3.04
N PHE A 45 7.18 5.36 -3.45
CA PHE A 45 8.54 4.91 -3.49
C PHE A 45 9.30 5.61 -4.64
N ILE A 46 10.12 6.59 -4.33
CA ILE A 46 10.91 7.35 -5.31
C ILE A 46 12.37 6.90 -5.25
N ASP A 47 13.02 7.08 -4.11
CA ASP A 47 14.40 6.67 -3.85
C ASP A 47 14.63 6.47 -2.34
N THR A 48 15.79 5.90 -2.00
CA THR A 48 16.14 5.58 -0.61
C THR A 48 16.36 6.82 0.24
N GLY A 49 16.93 7.88 -0.33
CA GLY A 49 17.19 9.14 0.40
C GLY A 49 15.89 9.79 0.82
N PHE A 50 14.99 10.00 -0.14
CA PHE A 50 13.65 10.54 0.11
C PHE A 50 12.88 9.71 1.15
N ALA A 51 12.84 8.38 0.99
CA ALA A 51 12.15 7.50 1.92
C ALA A 51 12.74 7.60 3.35
N THR A 52 14.07 7.71 3.47
CA THR A 52 14.75 7.87 4.76
C THR A 52 14.39 9.20 5.43
N GLU A 53 14.36 10.30 4.69
CA GLU A 53 14.00 11.61 5.20
C GLU A 53 12.56 11.63 5.73
N VAL A 54 11.61 11.17 4.91
CA VAL A 54 10.19 11.07 5.30
C VAL A 54 10.02 10.21 6.55
N THR A 55 10.59 9.00 6.56
CA THR A 55 10.40 8.07 7.67
C THR A 55 11.08 8.53 8.96
N SER A 56 12.17 9.26 8.86
CA SER A 56 12.83 9.89 10.01
C SER A 56 11.93 10.93 10.68
N PHE A 57 11.30 11.79 9.89
CA PHE A 57 10.32 12.76 10.40
C PHE A 57 9.13 12.06 11.05
N LEU A 58 8.48 11.13 10.35
CA LEU A 58 7.28 10.44 10.83
C LEU A 58 7.56 9.70 12.14
N ARG A 59 8.68 9.00 12.22
CA ARG A 59 9.13 8.29 13.44
C ARG A 59 9.36 9.26 14.61
N ALA A 60 10.01 10.39 14.36
CA ALA A 60 10.26 11.40 15.39
C ALA A 60 8.97 11.96 16.00
N HIS A 61 7.85 11.91 15.26
CA HIS A 61 6.56 12.41 15.69
C HIS A 61 5.56 11.29 16.04
N GLY A 62 6.00 10.04 16.17
CA GLY A 62 5.13 8.89 16.49
C GLY A 62 4.09 8.56 15.43
N MET A 63 4.32 8.98 14.18
CA MET A 63 3.43 8.77 13.05
C MET A 63 3.80 7.49 12.29
N ILE A 64 2.81 6.83 11.71
CA ILE A 64 3.01 5.65 10.86
C ILE A 64 3.19 6.04 9.40
N TRP A 65 3.70 5.12 8.58
CA TRP A 65 3.76 5.32 7.14
C TRP A 65 3.42 4.07 6.35
N GLN A 66 2.85 4.29 5.18
CA GLN A 66 2.49 3.30 4.20
C GLN A 66 3.38 3.49 2.97
N ALA A 67 4.06 2.45 2.53
CA ALA A 67 4.77 2.47 1.25
C ALA A 67 3.79 2.26 0.10
N GLN A 68 3.88 3.09 -0.95
CA GLN A 68 3.12 2.92 -2.18
C GLN A 68 4.03 2.47 -3.32
N CYS A 69 3.64 1.43 -4.03
CA CYS A 69 4.40 0.92 -5.17
C CYS A 69 3.51 0.50 -6.34
N TYR A 70 4.11 0.46 -7.54
CA TYR A 70 3.41 0.25 -8.80
C TYR A 70 4.10 -0.85 -9.63
N PRO A 71 4.18 -2.09 -9.15
CA PRO A 71 4.91 -3.15 -9.83
C PRO A 71 4.24 -3.58 -11.14
N THR A 72 5.07 -3.85 -12.15
CA THR A 72 4.65 -4.43 -13.43
C THR A 72 4.92 -5.94 -13.46
N ASN A 73 5.86 -6.40 -12.64
CA ASN A 73 6.29 -7.80 -12.53
C ASN A 73 6.69 -8.12 -11.09
N LEU A 74 7.17 -9.35 -10.85
CA LEU A 74 7.54 -9.79 -9.50
C LEU A 74 8.80 -9.11 -8.97
N ASP A 75 9.75 -8.81 -9.84
CA ASP A 75 11.04 -8.24 -9.43
C ASP A 75 10.92 -6.79 -8.97
N ASP A 76 9.93 -6.06 -9.47
CA ASP A 76 9.67 -4.67 -9.08
C ASP A 76 9.27 -4.55 -7.59
N LEU A 77 8.70 -5.58 -6.98
CA LEU A 77 8.28 -5.55 -5.58
C LEU A 77 9.44 -5.81 -4.60
N LYS A 78 10.45 -6.59 -4.99
CA LYS A 78 11.56 -6.97 -4.10
C LYS A 78 12.28 -5.77 -3.47
N PRO A 79 12.77 -4.77 -4.24
CA PRO A 79 13.47 -3.62 -3.65
C PRO A 79 12.57 -2.79 -2.72
N VAL A 80 11.25 -2.78 -2.95
CA VAL A 80 10.29 -2.13 -2.07
C VAL A 80 10.23 -2.85 -0.73
N LEU A 81 10.09 -4.17 -0.73
CA LEU A 81 10.06 -4.98 0.49
C LEU A 81 11.37 -4.85 1.28
N ASP A 82 12.53 -4.87 0.59
CA ASP A 82 13.83 -4.69 1.22
C ASP A 82 13.96 -3.32 1.92
N LEU A 83 13.46 -2.26 1.28
CA LEU A 83 13.49 -0.92 1.88
C LEU A 83 12.50 -0.79 3.04
N VAL A 84 11.29 -1.34 2.89
CA VAL A 84 10.28 -1.37 3.95
C VAL A 84 10.78 -2.13 5.17
N ALA A 85 11.46 -3.27 4.97
CA ALA A 85 12.09 -4.02 6.06
C ALA A 85 13.13 -3.19 6.83
N ARG A 86 13.90 -2.35 6.13
CA ARG A 86 14.90 -1.47 6.75
C ARG A 86 14.30 -0.25 7.44
N LEU A 87 13.26 0.34 6.85
CA LEU A 87 12.69 1.61 7.31
C LEU A 87 11.43 1.45 8.16
N GLY A 88 10.82 0.26 8.21
CA GLY A 88 9.71 -0.07 9.09
C GLY A 88 8.38 0.59 8.71
N ALA A 89 7.89 0.36 7.47
CA ALA A 89 6.52 0.74 7.11
C ALA A 89 5.50 -0.10 7.86
N ASP A 90 4.31 0.47 8.11
CA ASP A 90 3.17 -0.26 8.65
C ASP A 90 2.70 -1.34 7.67
N HIS A 91 2.62 -0.99 6.39
CA HIS A 91 2.30 -1.90 5.29
C HIS A 91 2.72 -1.32 3.93
N VAL A 92 2.66 -2.16 2.91
CA VAL A 92 2.82 -1.76 1.51
C VAL A 92 1.45 -1.70 0.84
N ASN A 93 1.13 -0.58 0.20
CA ASN A 93 0.01 -0.44 -0.71
C ASN A 93 0.51 -0.65 -2.15
N LEU A 94 0.08 -1.75 -2.75
CA LEU A 94 0.48 -2.18 -4.08
C LEU A 94 -0.63 -1.86 -5.08
N GLN A 95 -0.35 -0.97 -6.03
CA GLN A 95 -1.20 -0.72 -7.19
C GLN A 95 -0.61 -1.47 -8.38
N PRO A 96 -1.24 -2.58 -8.87
CA PRO A 96 -0.72 -3.33 -10.00
C PRO A 96 -0.60 -2.45 -11.25
N ASN A 97 0.62 -2.21 -11.75
CA ASN A 97 0.80 -1.36 -12.93
C ASN A 97 0.67 -2.15 -14.25
N VAL A 98 -0.27 -3.09 -14.28
CA VAL A 98 -0.58 -3.97 -15.41
C VAL A 98 -2.08 -4.07 -15.64
N ARG A 99 -2.49 -4.36 -16.87
CA ARG A 99 -3.91 -4.48 -17.28
C ARG A 99 -4.20 -5.82 -18.00
N PRO A 100 -3.86 -6.98 -17.44
CA PRO A 100 -4.33 -8.22 -18.03
C PRO A 100 -5.86 -8.26 -17.96
N GLN A 101 -6.49 -8.73 -19.04
CA GLN A 101 -7.95 -8.84 -19.14
C GLN A 101 -8.44 -10.27 -18.89
N ARG A 102 -7.55 -11.17 -18.49
CA ARG A 102 -7.82 -12.59 -18.27
C ARG A 102 -7.30 -13.01 -16.89
N LEU A 103 -8.10 -13.80 -16.19
CA LEU A 103 -7.75 -14.29 -14.85
C LEU A 103 -6.44 -15.07 -14.85
N GLU A 104 -6.21 -15.90 -15.88
CA GLU A 104 -5.03 -16.74 -16.03
C GLU A 104 -3.73 -15.90 -16.12
N ALA A 105 -3.82 -14.65 -16.55
CA ALA A 105 -2.69 -13.72 -16.58
C ALA A 105 -2.52 -12.93 -15.28
N CYS A 106 -3.61 -12.68 -14.55
CA CYS A 106 -3.58 -11.95 -13.28
C CYS A 106 -3.14 -12.83 -12.10
N ILE A 107 -3.64 -14.08 -12.05
CA ILE A 107 -3.43 -14.98 -10.93
C ILE A 107 -1.95 -15.22 -10.62
N PRO A 108 -1.08 -15.56 -11.60
CA PRO A 108 0.35 -15.79 -11.33
C PRO A 108 1.07 -14.57 -10.75
N LEU A 109 0.70 -13.35 -11.16
CA LEU A 109 1.26 -12.11 -10.63
C LEU A 109 0.84 -11.90 -9.18
N LEU A 110 -0.45 -11.98 -8.89
CA LEU A 110 -0.98 -11.80 -7.54
C LEU A 110 -0.44 -12.86 -6.57
N GLU A 111 -0.37 -14.12 -7.00
CA GLU A 111 0.24 -15.20 -6.21
C GLU A 111 1.73 -15.00 -5.97
N GLY A 112 2.44 -14.52 -7.00
CA GLY A 112 3.87 -14.22 -6.88
C GLY A 112 4.12 -13.08 -5.89
N TRP A 113 3.38 -11.99 -5.97
CA TRP A 113 3.48 -10.88 -5.02
C TRP A 113 3.09 -11.33 -3.60
N ARG A 114 2.06 -12.16 -3.46
CA ARG A 114 1.69 -12.74 -2.15
C ARG A 114 2.83 -13.57 -1.56
N ARG A 115 3.45 -14.46 -2.35
CA ARG A 115 4.59 -15.25 -1.87
C ARG A 115 5.77 -14.37 -1.43
N LEU A 116 6.06 -13.29 -2.15
CA LEU A 116 7.11 -12.34 -1.76
C LEU A 116 6.76 -11.63 -0.45
N ALA A 117 5.50 -11.17 -0.30
CA ALA A 117 5.01 -10.56 0.93
C ALA A 117 5.10 -11.52 2.13
N ASP A 118 4.63 -12.77 1.96
CA ASP A 118 4.67 -13.80 3.00
C ASP A 118 6.12 -14.11 3.42
N ALA A 119 7.04 -14.23 2.44
CA ALA A 119 8.44 -14.49 2.70
C ALA A 119 9.15 -13.34 3.44
N SER A 120 8.75 -12.09 3.17
CA SER A 120 9.30 -10.91 3.85
C SER A 120 8.66 -10.63 5.21
N GLY A 121 7.52 -11.23 5.51
CA GLY A 121 6.73 -10.93 6.71
C GLY A 121 6.07 -9.55 6.72
N ILE A 122 6.05 -8.85 5.57
CA ILE A 122 5.48 -7.51 5.41
C ILE A 122 4.04 -7.61 4.94
N ALA A 123 3.13 -6.86 5.56
CA ALA A 123 1.76 -6.75 5.09
C ALA A 123 1.72 -6.01 3.74
N VAL A 124 1.13 -6.64 2.72
CA VAL A 124 0.94 -6.05 1.39
C VAL A 124 -0.54 -6.04 1.06
N HIS A 125 -1.07 -4.87 0.74
CA HIS A 125 -2.45 -4.67 0.34
C HIS A 125 -2.50 -4.27 -1.12
N VAL A 126 -3.31 -4.97 -1.93
CA VAL A 126 -3.53 -4.60 -3.32
C VAL A 126 -4.64 -3.57 -3.40
N GLU A 127 -4.33 -2.39 -3.91
CA GLU A 127 -5.30 -1.33 -4.13
C GLU A 127 -6.06 -1.54 -5.45
N THR A 128 -7.38 -1.37 -5.38
CA THR A 128 -8.20 -1.28 -6.59
C THR A 128 -7.99 0.08 -7.25
N HIS A 129 -7.65 0.08 -8.54
CA HIS A 129 -7.35 1.32 -9.23
C HIS A 129 -7.85 1.29 -10.67
N ARG A 130 -8.36 2.43 -11.16
CA ARG A 130 -8.72 2.61 -12.56
C ARG A 130 -7.51 2.32 -13.45
N ASP A 131 -7.77 1.81 -14.64
CA ASP A 131 -6.74 1.49 -15.63
C ASP A 131 -5.71 0.41 -15.18
N ARG A 132 -6.13 -0.48 -14.27
CA ARG A 132 -5.34 -1.61 -13.75
C ARG A 132 -6.14 -2.91 -13.85
N MET A 133 -5.54 -4.04 -13.49
CA MET A 133 -6.25 -5.33 -13.44
C MET A 133 -7.47 -5.33 -12.51
N THR A 134 -7.56 -4.35 -11.62
CA THR A 134 -8.65 -4.17 -10.66
C THR A 134 -9.63 -3.05 -11.03
N THR A 135 -9.65 -2.62 -12.31
CA THR A 135 -10.52 -1.55 -12.80
C THR A 135 -12.00 -1.92 -12.77
N ASP A 136 -12.33 -3.13 -13.20
CA ASP A 136 -13.69 -3.62 -13.29
C ASP A 136 -14.09 -4.33 -11.99
N LEU A 137 -15.25 -3.97 -11.45
CA LEU A 137 -15.72 -4.51 -10.18
C LEU A 137 -15.99 -6.04 -10.28
N PHE A 138 -16.66 -6.50 -11.32
CA PHE A 138 -17.01 -7.91 -11.44
C PHE A 138 -15.77 -8.78 -11.70
N PHE A 139 -14.84 -8.26 -12.49
CA PHE A 139 -13.55 -8.91 -12.69
C PHE A 139 -12.75 -8.98 -11.38
N THR A 140 -12.74 -7.89 -10.62
CA THR A 140 -12.07 -7.84 -9.30
C THR A 140 -12.70 -8.81 -8.31
N LEU A 141 -14.03 -8.95 -8.29
CA LEU A 141 -14.70 -9.95 -7.46
C LEU A 141 -14.31 -11.39 -7.84
N ARG A 142 -14.16 -11.69 -9.13
CA ARG A 142 -13.69 -12.99 -9.60
C ARG A 142 -12.23 -13.25 -9.18
N LEU A 143 -11.36 -12.22 -9.22
CA LEU A 143 -10.00 -12.30 -8.68
C LEU A 143 -10.04 -12.60 -7.17
N LEU A 144 -10.90 -11.91 -6.42
CA LEU A 144 -11.09 -12.15 -4.99
C LEU A 144 -11.52 -13.59 -4.68
N ASP A 145 -12.43 -14.14 -5.45
CA ASP A 145 -12.87 -15.54 -5.26
C ASP A 145 -11.73 -16.54 -5.46
N CYS A 146 -10.78 -16.24 -6.35
CA CYS A 146 -9.56 -17.06 -6.51
C CYS A 146 -8.61 -16.96 -5.31
N PHE A 147 -8.61 -15.80 -4.59
CA PHE A 147 -7.67 -15.51 -3.50
C PHE A 147 -8.27 -15.57 -2.10
N SER A 148 -9.59 -15.77 -1.96
CA SER A 148 -10.30 -15.76 -0.68
C SER A 148 -10.04 -16.99 0.19
N ARG A 149 -9.27 -17.97 -0.27
CA ARG A 149 -8.86 -19.10 0.55
C ARG A 149 -7.74 -18.64 1.49
N PRO A 150 -7.92 -18.75 2.83
CA PRO A 150 -6.89 -18.35 3.77
C PRO A 150 -5.62 -19.16 3.52
N ALA A 151 -4.48 -18.47 3.49
CA ALA A 151 -3.21 -19.16 3.65
C ALA A 151 -3.23 -19.91 4.99
N ALA A 152 -2.64 -21.09 5.04
CA ALA A 152 -2.70 -21.99 6.21
C ALA A 152 -2.12 -21.36 7.50
N ASP A 153 -1.40 -20.24 7.41
CA ASP A 153 -0.72 -19.56 8.53
C ASP A 153 -1.41 -18.27 9.00
N GLY A 154 -2.61 -17.95 8.47
CA GLY A 154 -3.42 -16.80 8.92
C GLY A 154 -2.90 -15.42 8.50
N ARG A 155 -1.85 -15.32 7.70
CA ARG A 155 -1.37 -14.05 7.14
C ARG A 155 -2.23 -13.63 5.95
N CYS A 156 -2.52 -12.35 5.86
CA CYS A 156 -3.48 -11.85 4.89
C CYS A 156 -2.81 -11.04 3.80
N PHE A 157 -2.89 -11.57 2.60
CA PHE A 157 -2.87 -10.75 1.41
C PHE A 157 -4.30 -10.21 1.23
N ALA A 158 -4.51 -8.94 1.53
CA ALA A 158 -5.83 -8.33 1.40
C ALA A 158 -5.89 -7.49 0.11
N LEU A 159 -6.90 -7.74 -0.72
CA LEU A 159 -7.35 -6.71 -1.65
C LEU A 159 -8.09 -5.66 -0.79
N SER A 160 -7.57 -4.44 -0.74
CA SER A 160 -8.16 -3.35 0.02
C SER A 160 -9.58 -3.09 -0.51
N GLY A 161 -10.59 -3.25 0.35
CA GLY A 161 -12.00 -3.06 0.00
C GLY A 161 -12.98 -3.96 0.73
N ARG A 162 -12.54 -5.00 1.44
CA ARG A 162 -13.45 -5.75 2.34
C ARG A 162 -13.09 -5.51 3.80
N PRO A 163 -14.02 -4.97 4.62
CA PRO A 163 -13.90 -5.11 6.06
C PRO A 163 -13.91 -6.60 6.39
N ARG A 164 -12.97 -7.08 7.21
CA ARG A 164 -13.06 -8.42 7.79
C ARG A 164 -14.27 -8.48 8.71
N ILE A 165 -15.39 -8.99 8.22
CA ILE A 165 -16.43 -9.48 9.09
C ILE A 165 -15.95 -10.85 9.59
N ARG A 166 -15.37 -10.91 10.79
CA ARG A 166 -15.32 -12.16 11.53
C ARG A 166 -16.76 -12.45 11.96
N LEU A 167 -17.39 -13.40 11.30
CA LEU A 167 -18.54 -14.07 11.89
C LEU A 167 -17.98 -14.80 13.11
N ALA A 168 -18.38 -14.36 14.32
CA ALA A 168 -18.17 -15.12 15.51
C ALA A 168 -18.87 -16.45 15.31
N GLY A 169 -18.12 -17.54 15.23
CA GLY A 169 -18.66 -18.90 15.23
C GLY A 169 -19.36 -19.14 16.57
N GLY A 170 -20.59 -19.60 16.47
CA GLY A 170 -21.31 -20.19 17.59
C GLY A 170 -20.69 -21.53 18.01
#